data_b537ba42831252eca688012e672e1c5c
#
_entry.id   b537ba42831252eca688012e672e1c5c
#
_cell.length_a   1.000
_cell.length_b   1.000
_cell.length_c   1.000
_cell.angle_alpha   90.00
_cell.angle_beta   90.00
_cell.angle_gamma   90.00
#
_symmetry.space_group_name_H-M   'P 1'
#
loop_
_entity.id
_entity.type
_entity.pdbx_description
1 polymer ?
#
loop_
_entity_poly.entity_id
_entity_poly.type
_entity_poly.pdbx_seq_one_letter_code
_entity_poly.pdbx_strand_id
1 'polypeptide(L)'
;MGSVIEFNDTLKLPREDLPNNLSIGMQYTFERPGIRIFHPDPVRVFLVEDVDGKWNFLGKVTILEQTIDAVKQKTRGIFLIQTLYSDDVRATLNKHEAPNGAGYHLNFT
;
A
#
# COMPACT_ATOMS: atom_id res chain seq x y z
N MET A 1 22.33 17.57 10.75
CA MET A 1 21.33 16.99 11.11
C MET A 1 20.76 16.14 10.18
N GLY A 2 20.70 15.14 10.17
CA GLY A 2 20.14 14.28 9.22
C GLY A 2 18.73 13.97 9.53
N SER A 3 17.97 13.76 8.54
CA SER A 3 16.63 13.31 8.69
C SER A 3 16.60 11.83 8.45
N VAL A 4 15.80 11.15 9.20
CA VAL A 4 15.58 9.75 8.96
C VAL A 4 14.53 9.65 7.88
N ILE A 5 14.84 8.94 6.80
CA ILE A 5 13.88 8.71 5.75
C ILE A 5 13.27 7.35 6.00
N GLU A 6 11.97 7.32 6.16
CA GLU A 6 11.27 6.07 6.36
C GLU A 6 10.57 5.68 5.08
N PHE A 7 10.80 4.45 4.63
CA PHE A 7 10.11 3.96 3.47
C PHE A 7 8.89 3.16 3.93
N ASN A 8 7.77 3.42 3.28
CA ASN A 8 6.53 2.72 3.59
C ASN A 8 6.48 1.43 2.80
N ASP A 9 6.10 0.35 3.44
CA ASP A 9 5.95 -0.93 2.78
C ASP A 9 4.48 -1.29 2.57
N THR A 10 3.58 -0.33 2.75
CA THR A 10 2.16 -0.54 2.56
C THR A 10 1.53 0.66 1.86
N LEU A 11 0.88 0.39 0.74
CA LEU A 11 0.09 1.40 0.05
C LEU A 11 -1.36 1.15 0.44
N LYS A 12 -1.90 2.01 1.30
CA LYS A 12 -3.26 1.86 1.79
C LYS A 12 -4.16 2.86 1.10
N LEU A 13 -5.17 2.39 0.43
CA LEU A 13 -6.10 3.23 -0.32
C LEU A 13 -7.53 2.98 0.15
N PRO A 14 -8.35 4.02 0.24
CA PRO A 14 -9.75 3.83 0.53
C PRO A 14 -10.42 3.13 -0.66
N ARG A 15 -11.53 2.47 -0.39
CA ARG A 15 -12.21 1.70 -1.43
C ARG A 15 -12.54 2.53 -2.66
N GLU A 16 -12.95 3.77 -2.45
CA GLU A 16 -13.35 4.63 -3.57
C GLU A 16 -12.19 5.01 -4.48
N ASP A 17 -10.96 4.89 -3.99
CA ASP A 17 -9.79 5.21 -4.80
C ASP A 17 -9.21 3.99 -5.50
N LEU A 18 -9.77 2.81 -5.28
CA LEU A 18 -9.31 1.60 -5.92
C LEU A 18 -10.08 1.35 -7.21
N PRO A 19 -9.41 0.90 -8.26
CA PRO A 19 -10.12 0.50 -9.47
C PRO A 19 -11.06 -0.67 -9.19
N ASN A 20 -12.14 -0.75 -9.96
CA ASN A 20 -13.10 -1.81 -9.78
C ASN A 20 -12.54 -3.18 -10.13
N ASN A 21 -11.66 -3.25 -11.11
CA ASN A 21 -11.10 -4.51 -11.52
C ASN A 21 -9.59 -4.46 -11.46
N LEU A 22 -9.04 -5.05 -10.43
CA LEU A 22 -7.59 -5.13 -10.30
C LEU A 22 -7.10 -6.38 -11.02
N SER A 23 -6.04 -6.25 -11.81
CA SER A 23 -5.47 -7.36 -12.54
C SER A 23 -3.95 -7.38 -12.41
N ILE A 24 -3.39 -8.55 -12.27
CA ILE A 24 -1.94 -8.71 -12.18
C ILE A 24 -1.32 -8.21 -13.48
N GLY A 25 -0.25 -7.44 -13.34
CA GLY A 25 0.45 -6.89 -14.51
C GLY A 25 -0.09 -5.54 -14.98
N MET A 26 -1.16 -5.07 -14.40
CA MET A 26 -1.72 -3.78 -14.77
C MET A 26 -1.18 -2.67 -13.90
N GLN A 27 -1.12 -1.46 -14.44
CA GLN A 27 -0.64 -0.29 -13.74
C GLN A 27 -1.81 0.62 -13.43
N TYR A 28 -1.75 1.23 -12.26
CA TYR A 28 -2.78 2.16 -11.82
C TYR A 28 -2.12 3.35 -11.13
N THR A 29 -2.81 4.47 -11.12
CA THR A 29 -2.34 5.65 -10.42
C THR A 29 -2.87 5.68 -9.00
N PHE A 30 -2.18 6.37 -8.12
CA PHE A 30 -2.64 6.58 -6.76
C PHE A 30 -2.30 7.98 -6.30
N GLU A 31 -3.03 8.44 -5.29
CA GLU A 31 -2.74 9.70 -4.63
C GLU A 31 -3.08 9.53 -3.17
N ARG A 32 -2.17 9.95 -2.30
CA ARG A 32 -2.37 9.86 -0.85
C ARG A 32 -2.09 11.21 -0.21
N PRO A 33 -2.85 11.57 0.83
CA PRO A 33 -2.53 12.76 1.59
C PRO A 33 -1.25 12.54 2.38
N GLY A 34 -0.54 13.59 2.62
CA GLY A 34 0.70 13.52 3.37
C GLY A 34 1.89 13.18 2.48
N ILE A 35 3.06 13.35 3.01
CA ILE A 35 4.29 13.04 2.31
C ILE A 35 4.71 11.64 2.71
N ARG A 36 4.71 10.73 1.75
CA ARG A 36 5.01 9.34 1.99
C ARG A 36 6.00 8.88 0.94
N ILE A 37 6.97 8.11 1.33
CA ILE A 37 7.93 7.53 0.40
C ILE A 37 7.78 6.03 0.49
N PHE A 38 7.42 5.40 -0.63
CA PHE A 38 7.26 3.97 -0.69
C PHE A 38 8.54 3.35 -1.22
N HIS A 39 8.80 2.11 -0.83
CA HIS A 39 9.93 1.39 -1.40
C HIS A 39 9.76 1.32 -2.91
N PRO A 40 10.78 1.72 -3.68
CA PRO A 40 10.65 1.71 -5.14
C PRO A 40 10.87 0.32 -5.72
N ASP A 41 10.56 0.17 -7.00
CA ASP A 41 10.89 -1.04 -7.74
C ASP A 41 12.37 -1.39 -7.52
N PRO A 42 12.72 -2.62 -7.27
CA PRO A 42 11.90 -3.82 -7.41
C PRO A 42 11.24 -4.30 -6.10
N VAL A 43 11.33 -3.53 -5.07
CA VAL A 43 10.74 -3.93 -3.81
C VAL A 43 9.22 -3.91 -3.92
N ARG A 44 8.58 -4.95 -3.40
CA ARG A 44 7.11 -5.03 -3.45
C ARG A 44 6.55 -4.56 -2.13
N VAL A 45 5.52 -3.76 -2.21
CA VAL A 45 4.83 -3.26 -1.01
C VAL A 45 3.42 -3.84 -1.00
N PHE A 46 2.82 -3.89 0.19
CA PHE A 46 1.47 -4.40 0.31
C PHE A 46 0.47 -3.40 -0.26
N LEU A 47 -0.54 -3.90 -0.96
CA LEU A 47 -1.67 -3.10 -1.37
C LEU A 47 -2.81 -3.42 -0.41
N VAL A 48 -3.32 -2.42 0.26
CA VAL A 48 -4.32 -2.59 1.30
C VAL A 48 -5.51 -1.68 1.03
N GLU A 49 -6.71 -2.23 1.14
CA GLU A 49 -7.93 -1.45 1.07
C GLU A 49 -8.32 -1.07 2.49
N ASP A 50 -8.60 0.20 2.71
CA ASP A 50 -9.04 0.69 3.99
C ASP A 50 -10.56 0.81 3.97
N VAL A 51 -11.24 -0.02 4.75
CA VAL A 51 -12.68 0.01 4.85
C VAL A 51 -13.05 0.25 6.29
N ASP A 52 -13.50 1.45 6.58
CA ASP A 52 -13.93 1.82 7.95
C ASP A 52 -12.85 1.53 8.99
N GLY A 53 -11.64 1.87 8.67
CA GLY A 53 -10.52 1.66 9.59
C GLY A 53 -9.99 0.25 9.63
N LYS A 54 -10.59 -0.65 8.90
CA LYS A 54 -10.11 -2.02 8.83
C LYS A 54 -9.30 -2.20 7.57
N TRP A 55 -8.20 -2.91 7.69
CA TRP A 55 -7.32 -3.15 6.56
C TRP A 55 -7.66 -4.47 5.89
N ASN A 56 -7.86 -4.42 4.60
CA ASN A 56 -8.12 -5.61 3.82
C ASN A 56 -6.94 -5.77 2.84
N PHE A 57 -6.10 -6.76 3.07
CA PHE A 57 -4.91 -6.96 2.24
C PHE A 57 -5.32 -7.54 0.90
N LEU A 58 -5.01 -6.81 -0.17
CA LEU A 58 -5.39 -7.22 -1.52
C LEU A 58 -4.28 -7.94 -2.27
N GLY A 59 -3.05 -7.56 -2.03
CA GLY A 59 -1.94 -8.16 -2.74
C GLY A 59 -0.65 -7.38 -2.55
N LYS A 60 0.25 -7.51 -3.50
CA LYS A 60 1.52 -6.78 -3.49
C LYS A 60 1.69 -6.06 -4.80
N VAL A 61 2.28 -4.89 -4.72
CA VAL A 61 2.51 -4.03 -5.88
C VAL A 61 3.93 -3.52 -5.87
N THR A 62 4.39 -3.05 -7.01
CA THR A 62 5.66 -2.38 -7.14
C THR A 62 5.37 -0.92 -7.46
N ILE A 63 6.03 -0.02 -6.80
CA ILE A 63 5.85 1.42 -7.04
C ILE A 63 6.81 1.81 -8.16
N LEU A 64 6.23 2.12 -9.32
CA LEU A 64 7.03 2.45 -10.49
C LEU A 64 7.41 3.92 -10.51
N GLU A 65 6.56 4.76 -9.96
CA GLU A 65 6.80 6.20 -9.99
C GLU A 65 6.13 6.81 -8.80
N GLN A 66 6.78 7.78 -8.19
CA GLN A 66 6.15 8.52 -7.09
C GLN A 66 6.64 9.96 -7.13
N THR A 67 5.73 10.88 -6.89
CA THR A 67 6.00 12.30 -6.90
C THR A 67 5.44 12.91 -5.62
N ILE A 68 6.23 13.72 -4.96
CA ILE A 68 5.81 14.38 -3.74
C ILE A 68 5.51 15.83 -4.06
N ASP A 69 4.29 16.26 -3.75
CA ASP A 69 3.88 17.64 -3.87
C ASP A 69 4.00 18.24 -2.48
N ALA A 70 5.10 18.92 -2.23
CA ALA A 70 5.38 19.47 -0.90
C ALA A 70 4.43 20.60 -0.54
N VAL A 71 3.94 21.32 -1.51
CA VAL A 71 3.05 22.45 -1.26
C VAL A 71 1.67 21.95 -0.84
N LYS A 72 1.13 20.98 -1.55
CA LYS A 72 -0.18 20.43 -1.24
C LYS A 72 -0.11 19.31 -0.22
N GLN A 73 1.08 18.90 0.16
CA GLN A 73 1.27 17.80 1.11
C GLN A 73 0.60 16.54 0.63
N LYS A 74 0.95 16.12 -0.58
CA LYS A 74 0.40 14.92 -1.18
C LYS A 74 1.48 14.09 -1.84
N THR A 75 1.26 12.80 -1.92
CA THR A 75 2.13 11.88 -2.65
C THR A 75 1.28 11.17 -3.69
N ARG A 76 1.75 11.14 -4.92
CA ARG A 76 1.04 10.45 -5.99
C ARG A 76 2.02 9.67 -6.83
N GLY A 77 1.52 8.71 -7.54
CA GLY A 77 2.40 7.89 -8.36
C GLY A 77 1.66 6.81 -9.13
N ILE A 78 2.42 5.82 -9.56
CA ILE A 78 1.92 4.70 -10.34
C ILE A 78 2.40 3.43 -9.69
N PHE A 79 1.50 2.46 -9.55
CA PHE A 79 1.86 1.15 -9.02
C PHE A 79 1.47 0.06 -10.01
N LEU A 80 2.23 -1.04 -9.97
CA LEU A 80 2.01 -2.18 -10.82
C LEU A 80 1.62 -3.36 -9.95
N ILE A 81 0.51 -4.02 -10.27
CA ILE A 81 0.05 -5.17 -9.49
C ILE A 81 0.93 -6.36 -9.78
N GLN A 82 1.59 -6.87 -8.76
CA GLN A 82 2.44 -8.04 -8.89
C GLN A 82 1.73 -9.31 -8.42
N THR A 83 0.95 -9.21 -7.37
CA THR A 83 0.28 -10.35 -6.78
C THR A 83 -1.08 -9.92 -6.25
N LEU A 84 -2.09 -10.75 -6.45
CA LEU A 84 -3.39 -10.55 -5.81
C LEU A 84 -3.66 -11.77 -4.96
N TYR A 85 -4.08 -11.55 -3.72
CA TYR A 85 -4.31 -12.63 -2.79
C TYR A 85 -5.69 -13.25 -3.02
N SER A 86 -5.77 -14.57 -2.87
CA SER A 86 -7.05 -15.26 -2.89
C SER A 86 -7.84 -14.92 -1.63
N ASP A 87 -9.11 -15.24 -1.63
CA ASP A 87 -9.96 -14.96 -0.47
C ASP A 87 -9.42 -15.66 0.78
N ASP A 88 -8.91 -16.87 0.64
CA ASP A 88 -8.38 -17.61 1.78
C ASP A 88 -7.14 -16.94 2.37
N VAL A 89 -6.25 -16.48 1.52
CA VAL A 89 -5.04 -15.81 1.98
C VAL A 89 -5.41 -14.48 2.63
N ARG A 90 -6.35 -13.76 2.03
CA ARG A 90 -6.79 -12.48 2.57
C ARG A 90 -7.40 -12.67 3.95
N ALA A 91 -8.21 -13.70 4.12
CA ALA A 91 -8.83 -13.97 5.41
C ALA A 91 -7.75 -14.28 6.46
N THR A 92 -6.72 -14.99 6.08
CA THR A 92 -5.64 -15.31 7.00
C THR A 92 -4.86 -14.07 7.39
N LEU A 93 -4.53 -13.21 6.43
CA LEU A 93 -3.80 -12.00 6.72
C LEU A 93 -4.63 -11.05 7.59
N ASN A 94 -5.91 -10.90 7.26
CA ASN A 94 -6.77 -10.01 8.02
C ASN A 94 -6.96 -10.52 9.46
N LYS A 95 -6.91 -11.82 9.64
CA LYS A 95 -7.06 -12.37 10.94
C LYS A 95 -5.83 -12.12 11.79
N HIS A 96 -4.67 -12.09 11.16
CA HIS A 96 -3.44 -11.81 11.86
C HIS A 96 -3.25 -10.33 12.14
N GLU A 97 -4.01 -9.48 11.52
CA GLU A 97 -3.96 -8.12 11.81
C GLU A 97 -4.67 -7.90 13.08
N ALA A 98 -3.99 -7.87 14.12
CA ALA A 98 -4.59 -7.81 15.40
C ALA A 98 -5.28 -6.51 15.62
N PRO A 99 -6.21 -6.51 16.46
CA PRO A 99 -6.94 -5.32 16.77
C PRO A 99 -6.06 -4.20 17.25
N ASN A 100 -5.06 -4.53 17.95
CA ASN A 100 -4.16 -3.50 18.34
C ASN A 100 -3.13 -3.37 17.29
N GLY A 101 -3.14 -4.18 16.35
CA GLY A 101 -2.35 -4.08 15.18
C GLY A 101 -0.94 -3.94 15.43
N ALA A 102 -0.60 -3.81 16.55
CA ALA A 102 0.61 -3.35 16.76
C ALA A 102 1.57 -4.28 16.40
N GLY A 103 2.25 -3.87 15.70
CA GLY A 103 3.32 -4.47 15.64
C GLY A 103 3.64 -5.64 15.00
N TYR A 104 2.91 -6.38 14.75
CA TYR A 104 3.39 -7.44 14.26
C TYR A 104 3.62 -7.48 12.94
N HIS A 105 2.97 -7.04 12.40
CA HIS A 105 2.99 -6.93 11.07
C HIS A 105 4.24 -6.56 10.58
N LEU A 106 4.92 -5.97 11.29
CA LEU A 106 5.99 -5.47 10.80
C LEU A 106 6.85 -6.33 10.25
N ASN A 107 6.72 -7.40 10.50
CA ASN A 107 7.64 -8.28 9.98
C ASN A 107 7.41 -8.69 8.63
N PHE A 108 6.54 -8.12 7.99
CA PHE A 108 6.29 -8.52 6.69
C PHE A 108 7.17 -7.93 5.69
N THR A 109 7.98 -7.08 6.02
CA THR A 109 8.87 -6.49 5.01
C THR A 109 9.92 -7.47 4.55
#